data_bae62c3458d27d2b766abe8deb4efd3c
#
_entry.id   bae62c3458d27d2b766abe8deb4efd3c
#
_cell.length_a   1.000
_cell.length_b   1.000
_cell.length_c   1.000
_cell.angle_alpha   90.00
_cell.angle_beta   90.00
_cell.angle_gamma   90.00
#
_symmetry.space_group_name_H-M   'P 1'
#
loop_
_entity.id
_entity.type
_entity.pdbx_description
1 polymer ?
#
loop_
_entity_poly.entity_id
_entity_poly.type
_entity_poly.pdbx_seq_one_letter_code
_entity_poly.pdbx_strand_id
1 'polypeptide(L)'
;MVVELHVEDLQKDRSLMELPPVPNLSTLNSQLSTLNCQLSTVNCQLSTLPSPLLMMEFQEHLEYAAWMQGNRKQTAPAQRMAHFVNNKGSYDLPKSSYTPGLISTPMHFWMPDFVSKRLQQGFRNFGKACHGFLTNEAVMIGVETRTSAPVRILRDRETLQHVRVQGLFPCGEGAGYAGGIVSAGVDGERCAEMLAEYLKA
;
A
#
# COMPACT_ATOMS: atom_id res chain seq x y z
N MET A 1 -3.89 -9.10 -10.13
CA MET A 1 -2.44 -9.03 -10.44
C MET A 1 -1.77 -8.18 -9.40
N VAL A 2 -0.64 -8.61 -8.87
CA VAL A 2 0.13 -7.94 -7.82
C VAL A 2 1.49 -7.55 -8.38
N VAL A 3 1.99 -6.38 -8.01
CA VAL A 3 3.36 -5.94 -8.29
C VAL A 3 4.12 -6.00 -6.98
N GLU A 4 5.16 -6.83 -6.94
CA GLU A 4 6.08 -6.86 -5.82
C GLU A 4 7.01 -5.65 -5.89
N LEU A 5 7.14 -4.94 -4.78
CA LEU A 5 7.94 -3.74 -4.65
C LEU A 5 9.08 -3.97 -3.65
N HIS A 6 10.25 -3.52 -4.01
CA HIS A 6 11.43 -3.54 -3.16
C HIS A 6 11.88 -2.11 -2.83
N VAL A 7 12.61 -1.95 -1.74
CA VAL A 7 13.12 -0.64 -1.30
C VAL A 7 13.95 0.04 -2.38
N GLU A 8 14.70 -0.75 -3.16
CA GLU A 8 15.52 -0.28 -4.27
C GLU A 8 14.71 0.34 -5.41
N ASP A 9 13.45 -0.11 -5.60
CA ASP A 9 12.55 0.47 -6.59
C ASP A 9 12.19 1.91 -6.22
N LEU A 10 11.97 2.19 -4.94
CA LEU A 10 11.66 3.52 -4.42
C LEU A 10 12.86 4.45 -4.40
N GLN A 11 14.07 3.90 -4.21
CA GLN A 11 15.30 4.70 -4.24
C GLN A 11 15.65 5.21 -5.65
N LYS A 12 15.24 4.48 -6.68
CA LYS A 12 15.50 4.85 -8.10
C LYS A 12 14.52 5.88 -8.62
N ASP A 13 13.30 5.89 -8.11
CA ASP A 13 12.22 6.79 -8.55
C ASP A 13 11.93 7.84 -7.49
N ARG A 14 12.71 8.92 -7.50
CA ARG A 14 12.54 10.05 -6.56
C ARG A 14 11.23 10.82 -6.76
N SER A 15 10.54 10.64 -7.87
CA SER A 15 9.26 11.30 -8.13
C SER A 15 8.17 10.91 -7.12
N LEU A 16 8.33 9.77 -6.46
CA LEU A 16 7.43 9.30 -5.40
C LEU A 16 7.57 10.09 -4.09
N MET A 17 8.71 10.74 -3.87
CA MET A 17 8.93 11.59 -2.70
C MET A 17 8.37 13.02 -2.89
N GLU A 18 7.97 13.37 -4.10
CA GLU A 18 7.35 14.66 -4.44
C GLU A 18 5.82 14.64 -4.31
N LEU A 19 5.22 13.50 -3.96
CA LEU A 19 3.81 13.44 -3.61
C LEU A 19 3.55 14.32 -2.38
N PRO A 20 2.47 15.11 -2.37
CA PRO A 20 2.16 15.97 -1.23
C PRO A 20 2.05 15.11 0.04
N PRO A 21 2.59 15.56 1.17
CA PRO A 21 2.56 14.79 2.41
C PRO A 21 1.12 14.41 2.76
N VAL A 22 0.92 13.18 3.17
CA VAL A 22 -0.37 12.72 3.69
C VAL A 22 -0.71 13.56 4.91
N PRO A 23 -1.84 14.29 4.92
CA PRO A 23 -2.22 15.03 6.11
C PRO A 23 -2.44 14.06 7.26
N ASN A 24 -1.66 14.14 8.31
CA ASN A 24 -1.93 13.39 9.52
C ASN A 24 -3.34 13.70 10.00
N LEU A 25 -4.13 12.70 10.36
CA LEU A 25 -5.49 12.87 10.88
C LEU A 25 -5.55 13.81 12.10
N SER A 26 -4.44 14.01 12.81
CA SER A 26 -4.30 14.98 13.90
C SER A 26 -4.16 16.45 13.45
N THR A 27 -3.96 16.73 12.17
CA THR A 27 -3.75 18.10 11.64
C THR A 27 -5.00 18.77 11.10
N LEU A 28 -6.18 18.29 11.44
CA LEU A 28 -7.43 19.00 11.20
C LEU A 28 -7.56 20.29 12.06
N ASN A 29 -6.63 20.56 12.97
CA ASN A 29 -6.56 21.81 13.72
C ASN A 29 -5.61 22.80 13.05
N SER A 30 -6.16 23.91 12.63
CA SER A 30 -5.60 25.01 11.83
C SER A 30 -4.37 25.75 12.37
N GLN A 31 -3.69 25.25 13.40
CA GLN A 31 -2.51 25.90 14.02
C GLN A 31 -1.18 25.18 13.76
N LEU A 32 -1.16 24.05 13.08
CA LEU A 32 0.05 23.24 12.85
C LEU A 32 0.70 23.42 11.47
N SER A 33 0.13 24.24 10.60
CA SER A 33 0.66 24.43 9.23
C SER A 33 2.06 25.07 9.17
N THR A 34 2.43 25.85 10.15
CA THR A 34 3.74 26.55 10.19
C THR A 34 4.86 25.64 10.74
N LEU A 35 4.53 24.71 11.64
CA LEU A 35 5.49 23.74 12.19
C LEU A 35 5.82 22.59 11.21
N ASN A 36 4.85 22.18 10.39
CA ASN A 36 5.07 21.11 9.39
C ASN A 36 6.00 21.55 8.25
N CYS A 37 6.02 22.80 7.86
CA CYS A 37 6.95 23.31 6.85
C CYS A 37 8.41 23.26 7.33
N GLN A 38 8.66 23.46 8.61
CA GLN A 38 10.01 23.39 9.21
C GLN A 38 10.46 21.94 9.46
N LEU A 39 9.53 21.03 9.84
CA LEU A 39 9.85 19.61 10.04
C LEU A 39 10.11 18.86 8.73
N SER A 40 9.41 19.20 7.65
CA SER A 40 9.66 18.59 6.33
C SER A 40 11.04 18.96 5.79
N THR A 41 11.52 20.18 6.04
CA THR A 41 12.85 20.62 5.62
C THR A 41 13.97 19.95 6.44
N VAL A 42 13.74 19.69 7.72
CA VAL A 42 14.70 19.01 8.61
C VAL A 42 14.79 17.50 8.29
N ASN A 43 13.65 16.85 8.02
CA ASN A 43 13.64 15.43 7.67
C ASN A 43 14.29 15.14 6.30
N CYS A 44 14.25 16.09 5.36
CA CYS A 44 14.89 15.92 4.05
C CYS A 44 16.43 15.96 4.13
N GLN A 45 17.01 16.52 5.18
CA GLN A 45 18.48 16.63 5.35
C GLN A 45 19.10 15.54 6.24
N LEU A 46 18.31 14.74 6.97
CA LEU A 46 18.85 13.88 8.03
C LEU A 46 19.02 12.40 7.69
N SER A 47 18.62 11.89 6.52
CA SER A 47 18.81 10.47 6.24
C SER A 47 19.41 10.19 4.87
N THR A 48 20.70 9.90 4.87
CA THR A 48 21.36 9.19 3.78
C THR A 48 21.04 7.68 3.77
N LEU A 49 20.36 7.20 4.78
CA LEU A 49 19.86 5.82 4.89
C LEU A 49 18.34 5.80 4.69
N PRO A 50 17.79 4.80 3.99
CA PRO A 50 16.35 4.67 3.82
C PRO A 50 15.68 4.49 5.19
N SER A 51 14.62 5.26 5.44
CA SER A 51 13.79 5.10 6.64
C SER A 51 13.28 3.65 6.74
N PRO A 52 13.32 2.99 7.89
CA PRO A 52 12.71 1.67 8.07
C PRO A 52 11.19 1.69 7.84
N LEU A 53 10.57 2.87 7.78
CA LEU A 53 9.15 3.09 7.50
C LEU A 53 8.87 3.48 6.05
N LEU A 54 9.89 3.54 5.18
CA LEU A 54 9.77 4.00 3.79
C LEU A 54 8.66 3.28 3.02
N MET A 55 8.53 1.97 3.19
CA MET A 55 7.50 1.19 2.51
C MET A 55 6.09 1.46 3.06
N MET A 56 5.98 1.78 4.34
CA MET A 56 4.71 2.20 4.96
C MET A 56 4.30 3.59 4.45
N GLU A 57 5.23 4.53 4.42
CA GLU A 57 5.01 5.87 3.87
C GLU A 57 4.59 5.82 2.40
N PHE A 58 5.24 4.97 1.61
CA PHE A 58 4.85 4.73 0.21
C PHE A 58 3.42 4.19 0.10
N GLN A 59 3.06 3.20 0.91
CA GLN A 59 1.71 2.63 0.95
C GLN A 59 0.66 3.70 1.28
N GLU A 60 0.90 4.51 2.32
CA GLU A 60 0.02 5.60 2.73
C GLU A 60 -0.14 6.65 1.63
N HIS A 61 0.93 7.03 0.94
CA HIS A 61 0.88 7.97 -0.18
C HIS A 61 0.06 7.45 -1.34
N LEU A 62 0.20 6.17 -1.69
CA LEU A 62 -0.55 5.55 -2.77
C LEU A 62 -2.04 5.43 -2.44
N GLU A 63 -2.36 5.08 -1.19
CA GLU A 63 -3.74 5.05 -0.68
C GLU A 63 -4.37 6.46 -0.69
N TYR A 64 -3.61 7.46 -0.24
CA TYR A 64 -4.06 8.85 -0.26
C TYR A 64 -4.30 9.36 -1.69
N ALA A 65 -3.40 9.06 -2.63
CA ALA A 65 -3.58 9.41 -4.03
C ALA A 65 -4.86 8.77 -4.61
N ALA A 66 -5.11 7.49 -4.32
CA ALA A 66 -6.32 6.80 -4.73
C ALA A 66 -7.59 7.42 -4.13
N TRP A 67 -7.56 7.76 -2.84
CA TRP A 67 -8.67 8.44 -2.17
C TRP A 67 -8.97 9.82 -2.76
N MET A 68 -7.94 10.59 -3.10
CA MET A 68 -8.10 11.88 -3.80
C MET A 68 -8.79 11.69 -5.16
N GLN A 69 -8.39 10.67 -5.93
CA GLN A 69 -9.01 10.31 -7.21
C GLN A 69 -10.44 9.77 -7.04
N GLY A 70 -10.76 9.20 -5.90
CA GLY A 70 -12.09 8.72 -5.51
C GLY A 70 -13.02 9.82 -4.94
N ASN A 71 -12.77 11.10 -5.24
CA ASN A 71 -13.53 12.25 -4.72
C ASN A 71 -13.51 12.37 -3.19
N ARG A 72 -12.44 11.91 -2.55
CA ARG A 72 -12.27 11.91 -1.08
C ARG A 72 -13.40 11.15 -0.35
N LYS A 73 -13.92 10.09 -0.98
CA LYS A 73 -14.97 9.21 -0.47
C LYS A 73 -14.53 7.75 -0.60
N GLN A 74 -15.46 6.84 -0.36
CA GLN A 74 -15.23 5.41 -0.57
C GLN A 74 -15.39 4.96 -2.04
N THR A 75 -15.79 5.86 -2.94
CA THR A 75 -15.74 5.60 -4.37
C THR A 75 -14.31 5.33 -4.81
N ALA A 76 -14.12 4.25 -5.57
CA ALA A 76 -12.78 3.85 -6.00
C ALA A 76 -12.43 4.42 -7.39
N PRO A 77 -11.19 4.88 -7.60
CA PRO A 77 -10.71 5.19 -8.93
C PRO A 77 -10.63 3.93 -9.77
N ALA A 78 -11.06 4.02 -11.03
CA ALA A 78 -11.12 2.89 -11.93
C ALA A 78 -10.85 3.29 -13.37
N GLN A 79 -10.40 2.32 -14.16
CA GLN A 79 -10.11 2.50 -15.59
C GLN A 79 -10.39 1.21 -16.34
N ARG A 80 -10.86 1.30 -17.60
CA ARG A 80 -10.94 0.12 -18.47
C ARG A 80 -9.54 -0.48 -18.66
N MET A 81 -9.40 -1.79 -18.52
CA MET A 81 -8.09 -2.48 -18.58
C MET A 81 -7.36 -2.20 -19.90
N ALA A 82 -8.05 -2.33 -21.03
CA ALA A 82 -7.43 -2.09 -22.33
C ALA A 82 -7.04 -0.60 -22.52
N HIS A 83 -7.77 0.33 -21.95
CA HIS A 83 -7.41 1.75 -21.96
C HIS A 83 -6.17 2.01 -21.11
N PHE A 84 -6.09 1.44 -19.91
CA PHE A 84 -4.91 1.53 -19.05
C PHE A 84 -3.65 1.02 -19.75
N VAL A 85 -3.73 -0.17 -20.37
CA VAL A 85 -2.59 -0.78 -21.09
C VAL A 85 -2.09 0.08 -22.24
N ASN A 86 -2.98 0.86 -22.86
CA ASN A 86 -2.68 1.72 -24.00
C ASN A 86 -2.52 3.21 -23.65
N ASN A 87 -2.42 3.55 -22.37
CA ASN A 87 -2.32 4.93 -21.86
C ASN A 87 -3.46 5.84 -22.37
N LYS A 88 -4.68 5.31 -22.46
CA LYS A 88 -5.88 6.05 -22.91
C LYS A 88 -6.79 6.32 -21.72
N GLY A 89 -7.44 7.50 -21.69
CA GLY A 89 -8.50 7.78 -20.74
C GLY A 89 -9.74 6.93 -20.98
N SER A 90 -10.49 6.61 -19.93
CA SER A 90 -11.82 6.02 -20.04
C SER A 90 -12.87 7.09 -19.79
N TYR A 91 -13.82 7.28 -20.69
CA TYR A 91 -14.92 8.23 -20.48
C TYR A 91 -16.05 7.61 -19.66
N ASP A 92 -16.22 6.30 -19.77
CA ASP A 92 -17.22 5.49 -19.10
C ASP A 92 -16.61 4.21 -18.56
N LEU A 93 -17.31 3.56 -17.66
CA LEU A 93 -16.91 2.28 -17.06
C LEU A 93 -18.01 1.25 -17.24
N PRO A 94 -17.69 -0.03 -17.47
CA PRO A 94 -18.66 -1.11 -17.40
C PRO A 94 -19.32 -1.19 -16.01
N LYS A 95 -20.46 -1.86 -15.93
CA LYS A 95 -21.11 -2.15 -14.65
C LYS A 95 -20.17 -2.94 -13.74
N SER A 96 -20.17 -2.60 -12.46
CA SER A 96 -19.34 -3.23 -11.44
C SER A 96 -20.18 -3.60 -10.24
N SER A 97 -19.78 -4.66 -9.52
CA SER A 97 -20.36 -5.06 -8.24
C SER A 97 -19.78 -4.28 -7.06
N TYR A 98 -18.85 -3.36 -7.28
CA TYR A 98 -18.28 -2.54 -6.22
C TYR A 98 -19.33 -1.54 -5.71
N THR A 99 -19.87 -1.83 -4.52
CA THR A 99 -21.03 -1.13 -3.94
C THR A 99 -20.80 0.36 -3.68
N PRO A 100 -19.61 0.84 -3.23
CA PRO A 100 -19.38 2.27 -3.01
C PRO A 100 -19.32 3.10 -4.31
N GLY A 101 -19.29 2.43 -5.46
CA GLY A 101 -19.23 3.08 -6.77
C GLY A 101 -17.81 3.33 -7.29
N LEU A 102 -17.72 3.52 -8.60
CA LEU A 102 -16.47 3.75 -9.30
C LEU A 102 -16.43 5.15 -9.93
N ILE A 103 -15.24 5.72 -9.99
CA ILE A 103 -14.97 6.97 -10.72
C ILE A 103 -13.91 6.68 -11.77
N SER A 104 -14.23 7.04 -13.03
CA SER A 104 -13.26 6.93 -14.11
C SER A 104 -12.11 7.90 -13.92
N THR A 105 -10.90 7.39 -13.78
CA THR A 105 -9.68 8.18 -13.66
C THR A 105 -8.57 7.57 -14.51
N PRO A 106 -7.65 8.38 -15.06
CA PRO A 106 -6.51 7.85 -15.80
C PRO A 106 -5.45 7.29 -14.83
N MET A 107 -5.63 6.05 -14.39
CA MET A 107 -4.79 5.41 -13.38
C MET A 107 -3.29 5.41 -13.74
N HIS A 108 -2.97 5.31 -15.04
CA HIS A 108 -1.60 5.40 -15.54
C HIS A 108 -0.93 6.77 -15.35
N PHE A 109 -1.69 7.78 -14.95
CA PHE A 109 -1.19 9.15 -14.71
C PHE A 109 -0.78 9.39 -13.26
N TRP A 110 -1.58 8.89 -12.31
CA TRP A 110 -1.35 9.17 -10.90
C TRP A 110 -0.67 8.01 -10.15
N MET A 111 -0.71 6.81 -10.72
CA MET A 111 0.07 5.69 -10.17
C MET A 111 1.55 5.86 -10.52
N PRO A 112 2.46 5.42 -9.65
CA PRO A 112 3.88 5.41 -9.94
C PRO A 112 4.20 4.75 -11.27
N ASP A 113 5.07 5.38 -12.05
CA ASP A 113 5.39 4.98 -13.42
C ASP A 113 5.90 3.53 -13.51
N PHE A 114 6.76 3.13 -12.56
CA PHE A 114 7.29 1.78 -12.52
C PHE A 114 6.23 0.73 -12.18
N VAL A 115 5.22 1.07 -11.35
CA VAL A 115 4.07 0.20 -11.06
C VAL A 115 3.18 0.07 -12.29
N SER A 116 2.82 1.20 -12.88
CA SER A 116 1.99 1.26 -14.10
C SER A 116 2.60 0.46 -15.24
N LYS A 117 3.90 0.63 -15.51
CA LYS A 117 4.62 -0.09 -16.59
C LYS A 117 4.66 -1.60 -16.34
N ARG A 118 4.92 -2.04 -15.09
CA ARG A 118 4.90 -3.47 -14.72
C ARG A 118 3.51 -4.08 -14.89
N LEU A 119 2.46 -3.39 -14.43
CA LEU A 119 1.08 -3.82 -14.60
C LEU A 119 0.70 -3.91 -16.08
N GLN A 120 1.00 -2.88 -16.87
CA GLN A 120 0.73 -2.87 -18.30
C GLN A 120 1.43 -4.02 -19.03
N GLN A 121 2.70 -4.27 -18.71
CA GLN A 121 3.43 -5.40 -19.30
C GLN A 121 2.84 -6.75 -18.91
N GLY A 122 2.46 -6.90 -17.64
CA GLY A 122 1.79 -8.10 -17.15
C GLY A 122 0.46 -8.35 -17.87
N PHE A 123 -0.39 -7.33 -18.01
CA PHE A 123 -1.66 -7.44 -18.75
C PHE A 123 -1.47 -7.80 -20.21
N ARG A 124 -0.44 -7.26 -20.88
CA ARG A 124 -0.08 -7.66 -22.24
C ARG A 124 0.33 -9.12 -22.32
N ASN A 125 1.11 -9.59 -21.36
CA ASN A 125 1.54 -10.99 -21.30
C ASN A 125 0.35 -11.94 -21.07
N PHE A 126 -0.55 -11.59 -20.16
CA PHE A 126 -1.79 -12.36 -19.95
C PHE A 126 -2.69 -12.33 -21.20
N GLY A 127 -2.79 -11.19 -21.88
CA GLY A 127 -3.54 -11.09 -23.14
C GLY A 127 -3.00 -11.98 -24.25
N LYS A 128 -1.68 -12.27 -24.26
CA LYS A 128 -1.07 -13.23 -25.19
C LYS A 128 -1.34 -14.67 -24.79
N ALA A 129 -1.30 -14.97 -23.49
CA ALA A 129 -1.48 -16.32 -22.96
C ALA A 129 -2.96 -16.75 -22.92
N CYS A 130 -3.88 -15.80 -22.74
CA CYS A 130 -5.30 -16.05 -22.60
C CYS A 130 -6.08 -15.14 -23.56
N HIS A 131 -6.61 -15.73 -24.62
CA HIS A 131 -7.38 -14.99 -25.62
C HIS A 131 -8.61 -14.34 -24.98
N GLY A 132 -8.84 -13.05 -25.30
CA GLY A 132 -9.96 -12.29 -24.73
C GLY A 132 -9.72 -11.70 -23.34
N PHE A 133 -8.57 -11.98 -22.69
CA PHE A 133 -8.25 -11.41 -21.39
C PHE A 133 -8.13 -9.88 -21.44
N LEU A 134 -7.44 -9.34 -22.42
CA LEU A 134 -7.27 -7.89 -22.60
C LEU A 134 -8.48 -7.31 -23.34
N THR A 135 -9.47 -6.86 -22.59
CA THR A 135 -10.75 -6.36 -23.12
C THR A 135 -11.11 -4.99 -22.55
N ASN A 136 -11.99 -4.27 -23.24
CA ASN A 136 -12.59 -3.02 -22.75
C ASN A 136 -13.70 -3.27 -21.70
N GLU A 137 -14.20 -4.50 -21.58
CA GLU A 137 -15.23 -4.85 -20.61
C GLU A 137 -14.63 -5.12 -19.22
N ALA A 138 -13.32 -5.36 -19.13
CA ALA A 138 -12.64 -5.50 -17.85
C ALA A 138 -12.27 -4.13 -17.28
N VAL A 139 -12.52 -3.99 -15.97
CA VAL A 139 -12.23 -2.77 -15.19
C VAL A 139 -11.09 -3.04 -14.21
N MET A 140 -10.13 -2.15 -14.18
CA MET A 140 -9.17 -2.04 -13.08
C MET A 140 -9.74 -1.11 -12.02
N ILE A 141 -9.69 -1.54 -10.78
CA ILE A 141 -10.07 -0.75 -9.62
C ILE A 141 -8.82 -0.59 -8.76
N GLY A 142 -8.51 0.59 -8.33
CA GLY A 142 -7.33 0.85 -7.50
C GLY A 142 -7.71 1.54 -6.20
N VAL A 143 -6.92 1.40 -5.19
CA VAL A 143 -5.69 0.62 -5.09
C VAL A 143 -5.83 -0.36 -3.93
N GLU A 144 -5.30 -1.56 -4.05
CA GLU A 144 -5.12 -2.49 -2.94
C GLU A 144 -3.62 -2.59 -2.64
N THR A 145 -3.21 -2.04 -1.49
CA THR A 145 -1.81 -1.95 -1.09
C THR A 145 -1.46 -2.87 0.07
N ARG A 146 -2.48 -3.46 0.74
CA ARG A 146 -2.35 -4.19 2.00
C ARG A 146 -2.42 -5.71 1.81
N THR A 147 -1.57 -6.24 0.94
CA THR A 147 -1.41 -7.70 0.77
C THR A 147 -0.46 -8.31 1.79
N SER A 148 0.43 -7.50 2.36
CA SER A 148 1.32 -7.86 3.47
C SER A 148 1.77 -6.60 4.19
N ALA A 149 2.22 -6.73 5.46
CA ALA A 149 2.73 -5.58 6.18
C ALA A 149 4.03 -5.07 5.55
N PRO A 150 4.16 -3.76 5.31
CA PRO A 150 5.36 -3.14 4.75
C PRO A 150 6.50 -3.06 5.76
N VAL A 151 6.23 -3.36 7.03
CA VAL A 151 7.19 -3.33 8.14
C VAL A 151 7.08 -4.61 8.96
N ARG A 152 8.15 -4.95 9.68
CA ARG A 152 8.15 -6.05 10.64
C ARG A 152 8.52 -5.56 12.03
N ILE A 153 7.68 -5.83 13.01
CA ILE A 153 7.96 -5.57 14.41
C ILE A 153 8.79 -6.72 14.94
N LEU A 154 10.05 -6.47 15.33
CA LEU A 154 11.00 -7.51 15.71
C LEU A 154 10.55 -8.25 16.98
N ARG A 155 10.62 -9.58 16.94
CA ARG A 155 10.38 -10.45 18.09
C ARG A 155 11.43 -11.58 18.14
N ASP A 156 11.69 -12.10 19.30
CA ASP A 156 12.49 -13.29 19.52
C ASP A 156 11.81 -14.52 18.88
N ARG A 157 12.59 -15.47 18.37
CA ARG A 157 12.06 -16.63 17.62
C ARG A 157 11.49 -17.72 18.52
N GLU A 158 11.99 -17.83 19.75
CA GLU A 158 11.60 -18.85 20.71
C GLU A 158 10.47 -18.37 21.60
N THR A 159 10.67 -17.22 22.24
CA THR A 159 9.70 -16.63 23.17
C THR A 159 8.58 -15.86 22.50
N LEU A 160 8.72 -15.51 21.21
CA LEU A 160 7.83 -14.65 20.43
C LEU A 160 7.61 -13.26 21.05
N GLN A 161 8.37 -12.91 22.08
CA GLN A 161 8.30 -11.60 22.73
C GLN A 161 9.13 -10.57 21.94
N HIS A 162 8.70 -9.32 21.96
CA HIS A 162 9.45 -8.23 21.32
C HIS A 162 10.85 -8.10 21.95
N VAL A 163 11.88 -7.90 21.11
CA VAL A 163 13.30 -7.92 21.51
C VAL A 163 13.72 -6.86 22.54
N ARG A 164 12.92 -5.80 22.74
CA ARG A 164 13.22 -4.69 23.67
C ARG A 164 12.09 -4.38 24.63
N VAL A 165 10.87 -4.82 24.38
CA VAL A 165 9.69 -4.48 25.16
C VAL A 165 9.12 -5.75 25.76
N GLN A 166 9.23 -5.89 27.09
CA GLN A 166 8.69 -7.03 27.81
C GLN A 166 7.16 -7.03 27.78
N GLY A 167 6.57 -8.20 27.68
CA GLY A 167 5.11 -8.38 27.64
C GLY A 167 4.45 -8.00 26.33
N LEU A 168 5.21 -7.60 25.29
CA LEU A 168 4.70 -7.33 23.94
C LEU A 168 4.98 -8.53 23.04
N PHE A 169 3.93 -9.11 22.44
CA PHE A 169 3.98 -10.25 21.52
C PHE A 169 3.48 -9.85 20.16
N PRO A 170 4.34 -9.30 19.26
CA PRO A 170 3.93 -8.94 17.90
C PRO A 170 3.51 -10.17 17.11
N CYS A 171 2.29 -10.18 16.53
CA CYS A 171 1.78 -11.34 15.81
C CYS A 171 0.96 -10.95 14.58
N GLY A 172 0.76 -11.93 13.71
CA GLY A 172 -0.10 -11.86 12.56
C GLY A 172 0.42 -10.99 11.43
N GLU A 173 -0.50 -10.54 10.57
CA GLU A 173 -0.20 -9.80 9.37
C GLU A 173 0.35 -8.39 9.67
N GLY A 174 -0.31 -7.65 10.55
CA GLY A 174 0.10 -6.28 10.89
C GLY A 174 1.51 -6.17 11.49
N ALA A 175 1.97 -7.22 12.18
CA ALA A 175 3.34 -7.30 12.71
C ALA A 175 4.36 -7.87 11.71
N GLY A 176 3.93 -8.28 10.51
CA GLY A 176 4.79 -8.79 9.45
C GLY A 176 5.16 -10.27 9.55
N TYR A 177 4.37 -11.08 10.26
CA TYR A 177 4.64 -12.52 10.46
C TYR A 177 3.72 -13.44 9.67
N ALA A 178 2.69 -12.92 9.04
CA ALA A 178 1.75 -13.68 8.24
C ALA A 178 1.24 -12.84 7.06
N GLY A 179 0.83 -13.48 5.97
CA GLY A 179 0.27 -12.82 4.78
C GLY A 179 -1.10 -13.38 4.38
N GLY A 180 -1.77 -14.13 5.26
CA GLY A 180 -3.08 -14.69 5.00
C GLY A 180 -3.85 -15.01 6.27
N ILE A 181 -5.17 -15.21 6.15
CA ILE A 181 -6.10 -15.39 7.28
C ILE A 181 -5.67 -16.56 8.17
N VAL A 182 -5.43 -17.73 7.57
CA VAL A 182 -5.04 -18.94 8.32
C VAL A 182 -3.69 -18.77 9.00
N SER A 183 -2.68 -18.29 8.27
CA SER A 183 -1.34 -18.10 8.82
C SER A 183 -1.31 -17.05 9.92
N ALA A 184 -2.12 -15.99 9.82
CA ALA A 184 -2.26 -15.00 10.87
C ALA A 184 -2.94 -15.57 12.12
N GLY A 185 -3.96 -16.42 11.95
CA GLY A 185 -4.62 -17.14 13.04
C GLY A 185 -3.66 -18.08 13.79
N VAL A 186 -2.92 -18.89 13.05
CA VAL A 186 -1.92 -19.83 13.64
C VAL A 186 -0.81 -19.08 14.37
N ASP A 187 -0.32 -17.99 13.80
CA ASP A 187 0.71 -17.18 14.46
C ASP A 187 0.18 -16.50 15.73
N GLY A 188 -1.08 -16.04 15.71
CA GLY A 188 -1.76 -15.49 16.89
C GLY A 188 -1.94 -16.52 18.01
N GLU A 189 -2.34 -17.75 17.67
CA GLU A 189 -2.46 -18.88 18.62
C GLU A 189 -1.13 -19.18 19.29
N ARG A 190 -0.06 -19.31 18.51
CA ARG A 190 1.29 -19.50 19.07
C ARG A 190 1.74 -18.37 19.97
N CYS A 191 1.46 -17.13 19.62
CA CYS A 191 1.77 -15.98 20.48
C CYS A 191 0.97 -16.01 21.80
N ALA A 192 -0.30 -16.45 21.75
CA ALA A 192 -1.12 -16.61 22.95
C ALA A 192 -0.60 -17.71 23.89
N GLU A 193 -0.13 -18.83 23.33
CA GLU A 193 0.52 -19.91 24.09
C GLU A 193 1.78 -19.39 24.80
N MET A 194 2.66 -18.68 24.08
CA MET A 194 3.88 -18.11 24.65
C MET A 194 3.60 -17.03 25.68
N LEU A 195 2.54 -16.24 25.49
CA LEU A 195 2.08 -15.27 26.48
C LEU A 195 1.60 -16.00 27.77
N ALA A 196 0.86 -17.10 27.60
CA ALA A 196 0.40 -17.89 28.75
C ALA A 196 1.57 -18.48 29.56
N GLU A 197 2.63 -18.95 28.90
CA GLU A 197 3.87 -19.39 29.57
C GLU A 197 4.59 -18.22 30.27
N TYR A 198 4.69 -17.07 29.63
CA TYR A 198 5.27 -15.87 30.22
C TYR A 198 4.55 -15.41 31.50
N LEU A 199 3.22 -15.57 31.56
CA LEU A 199 2.43 -15.17 32.74
C LEU A 199 2.51 -16.17 33.88
N LYS A 200 3.00 -17.40 33.65
CA LYS A 200 3.22 -18.41 34.72
C LYS A 200 4.59 -18.27 35.36
N ALA A 201 5.54 -17.62 34.68
CA ALA A 201 6.92 -17.44 35.17
C ALA A 201 7.03 -16.23 36.11
#